data_38615646ea67d4a15a51ed1533cb8c3e
#
_entry.id   38615646ea67d4a15a51ed1533cb8c3e
#
_cell.length_a   1.000
_cell.length_b   1.000
_cell.length_c   1.000
_cell.angle_alpha   90.00
_cell.angle_beta   90.00
_cell.angle_gamma   90.00
#
_symmetry.space_group_name_H-M   'P 1'
#
loop_
_entity.id
_entity.type
_entity.pdbx_description
1 polymer ?
#
loop_
_entity_poly.entity_id
_entity_poly.type
_entity_poly.pdbx_seq_one_letter_code
_entity_poly.pdbx_strand_id
1 'polypeptide(L)'
;MILVMMTTLRIQRYRTTFKRQSVSLNYYTSRLFLGMIRSEYFRLITMTTMNWTTLLAATRLGSKKSVSEQARSPFHKDYDRIIFSQSFRQLNRKTQVHPLTQHDGIHTRLTHSLEVSCIGRSLGMLAAEKVEKHLPAWISPADVGAIIQAACLAHDIGNPPFGHAGEYAIRDWFDQTYHLKPYLFSAEQWADLRQFEGNAQGLRILTRLDYHPNDGGMRLTCATLGAYLKYPWLSEVIDDTQFKPNYLRPKFGCYRSEKDLLQTIAEQLGLIQLGDAHYCRHPLTYLLEAADDICYALIDVVDGIILNMLSYEEVEPIFIALIADYGLPEELAKNTSWQQKIAALRGRAMKRLVDKVTDAFAYHHDELLTGQLKGSLLHYCPADISQGIQQAKDLAREKIFNHRSKADLELLAHASLQHLLNAFIPLTAPNRQMSFKEQRLLVILNSLGVSLANDHYHNVMQVLDVISKFSDHQAYAISQELQGNKVGLL
;
A
#
# COMPACT_ATOMS: atom_id res chain seq x y z
N MET A 1 -22.03 15.59 -5.16
CA MET A 1 -22.84 16.25 -6.20
C MET A 1 -24.05 15.41 -6.63
N ILE A 2 -23.91 14.12 -6.92
CA ILE A 2 -25.02 13.21 -7.31
C ILE A 2 -26.04 13.03 -6.17
N LEU A 3 -25.62 12.93 -4.92
CA LEU A 3 -26.52 12.81 -3.77
C LEU A 3 -27.36 14.07 -3.56
N VAL A 4 -26.79 15.25 -3.78
CA VAL A 4 -27.49 16.53 -3.72
C VAL A 4 -28.51 16.64 -4.87
N MET A 5 -28.18 16.15 -6.08
CA MET A 5 -29.13 16.10 -7.20
C MET A 5 -30.27 15.10 -6.97
N MET A 6 -30.00 13.94 -6.41
CA MET A 6 -31.05 12.96 -6.07
C MET A 6 -31.99 13.46 -4.98
N THR A 7 -31.48 14.17 -3.98
CA THR A 7 -32.30 14.80 -2.94
C THR A 7 -33.15 15.93 -3.49
N THR A 8 -32.61 16.74 -4.41
CA THR A 8 -33.35 17.83 -5.07
C THR A 8 -34.44 17.27 -6.00
N LEU A 9 -34.20 16.18 -6.72
CA LEU A 9 -35.19 15.50 -7.56
C LEU A 9 -36.32 14.84 -6.72
N ARG A 10 -36.00 14.28 -5.56
CA ARG A 10 -37.01 13.76 -4.63
C ARG A 10 -37.88 14.89 -4.07
N ILE A 11 -37.32 16.00 -3.67
CA ILE A 11 -38.06 17.17 -3.17
C ILE A 11 -38.94 17.76 -4.27
N GLN A 12 -38.50 17.81 -5.51
CA GLN A 12 -39.31 18.27 -6.64
C GLN A 12 -40.49 17.33 -6.95
N ARG A 13 -40.30 16.00 -6.84
CA ARG A 13 -41.38 15.00 -7.00
C ARG A 13 -42.45 15.14 -5.91
N TYR A 14 -42.07 15.40 -4.67
CA TYR A 14 -43.00 15.65 -3.58
C TYR A 14 -43.77 16.96 -3.76
N ARG A 15 -43.14 18.04 -4.25
CA ARG A 15 -43.81 19.30 -4.56
C ARG A 15 -44.86 19.20 -5.66
N THR A 16 -44.68 18.39 -6.67
CA THR A 16 -45.63 18.16 -7.76
C THR A 16 -46.83 17.30 -7.34
N THR A 17 -46.65 16.38 -6.40
CA THR A 17 -47.73 15.52 -5.87
C THR A 17 -48.63 16.30 -4.91
N PHE A 18 -48.11 17.26 -4.16
CA PHE A 18 -48.88 18.08 -3.21
C PHE A 18 -49.68 19.25 -3.85
N LYS A 19 -49.33 19.67 -5.07
CA LYS A 19 -50.12 20.73 -5.75
C LYS A 19 -51.46 20.27 -6.30
N ARG A 20 -51.81 18.99 -6.19
CA ARG A 20 -53.10 18.47 -6.69
C ARG A 20 -54.13 18.14 -5.61
N GLN A 21 -53.83 18.36 -4.34
CA GLN A 21 -54.88 18.26 -3.29
C GLN A 21 -54.85 19.50 -2.40
N SER A 22 -55.88 20.36 -2.57
CA SER A 22 -56.16 21.46 -1.69
C SER A 22 -56.68 20.93 -0.33
N VAL A 23 -55.80 20.75 0.62
CA VAL A 23 -56.15 20.49 2.02
C VAL A 23 -55.39 21.51 2.86
N SER A 24 -56.16 22.26 3.66
CA SER A 24 -55.64 23.23 4.64
C SER A 24 -54.68 22.52 5.62
N LEU A 25 -53.37 22.78 5.52
CA LEU A 25 -52.38 22.25 6.42
C LEU A 25 -52.44 22.96 7.76
N ASN A 26 -52.89 22.27 8.79
CA ASN A 26 -52.82 22.71 10.19
C ASN A 26 -51.35 22.92 10.61
N TYR A 27 -51.09 23.99 11.35
CA TYR A 27 -49.75 24.42 11.85
C TYR A 27 -48.97 23.31 12.60
N TYR A 28 -49.67 22.28 13.08
CA TYR A 28 -49.11 21.10 13.77
C TYR A 28 -48.38 20.11 12.80
N THR A 29 -48.88 19.97 11.57
CA THR A 29 -48.24 19.06 10.57
C THR A 29 -46.96 19.65 10.02
N SER A 30 -46.85 20.97 9.90
CA SER A 30 -45.62 21.62 9.47
C SER A 30 -44.49 21.54 10.52
N ARG A 31 -44.82 21.54 11.80
CA ARG A 31 -43.84 21.36 12.90
C ARG A 31 -43.32 19.89 12.99
N LEU A 32 -44.21 18.92 12.79
CA LEU A 32 -43.82 17.50 12.73
C LEU A 32 -42.97 17.18 11.51
N PHE A 33 -43.30 17.75 10.35
CA PHE A 33 -42.53 17.59 9.10
C PHE A 33 -41.15 18.26 9.18
N LEU A 34 -41.05 19.48 9.74
CA LEU A 34 -39.79 20.15 10.04
C LEU A 34 -38.99 19.43 11.14
N GLY A 35 -39.65 18.80 12.09
CA GLY A 35 -39.03 17.96 13.13
C GLY A 35 -38.47 16.67 12.55
N MET A 36 -39.19 16.01 11.63
CA MET A 36 -38.70 14.82 10.90
C MET A 36 -37.54 15.15 9.95
N ILE A 37 -37.64 16.25 9.17
CA ILE A 37 -36.52 16.70 8.32
C ILE A 37 -35.33 17.12 9.19
N ARG A 38 -35.51 17.78 10.31
CA ARG A 38 -34.44 18.08 11.27
C ARG A 38 -33.86 16.82 11.89
N SER A 39 -34.67 15.83 12.24
CA SER A 39 -34.22 14.54 12.80
C SER A 39 -33.50 13.68 11.75
N GLU A 40 -33.97 13.62 10.50
CA GLU A 40 -33.26 12.95 9.42
C GLU A 40 -32.01 13.74 8.98
N TYR A 41 -32.06 15.07 8.94
CA TYR A 41 -30.86 15.91 8.70
C TYR A 41 -29.88 15.82 9.87
N PHE A 42 -30.34 15.71 11.12
CA PHE A 42 -29.45 15.46 12.26
C PHE A 42 -28.93 14.02 12.30
N ARG A 43 -29.68 13.03 11.81
CA ARG A 43 -29.18 11.66 11.61
C ARG A 43 -28.18 11.55 10.45
N LEU A 44 -28.32 12.39 9.42
CA LEU A 44 -27.35 12.49 8.32
C LEU A 44 -26.09 13.32 8.69
N ILE A 45 -26.13 14.08 9.78
CA ILE A 45 -25.03 14.92 10.29
C ILE A 45 -24.38 14.33 11.56
N THR A 46 -24.85 13.23 12.10
CA THR A 46 -23.99 12.44 13.00
C THR A 46 -22.91 11.81 12.14
N MET A 47 -21.84 12.57 11.89
CA MET A 47 -20.63 12.03 11.26
C MET A 47 -20.24 10.80 12.05
N THR A 48 -20.29 9.66 11.39
CA THR A 48 -19.79 8.42 11.98
C THR A 48 -18.30 8.66 12.20
N THR A 49 -17.87 8.67 13.46
CA THR A 49 -16.47 8.90 13.83
C THR A 49 -15.85 7.56 14.20
N MET A 50 -14.70 7.24 13.65
CA MET A 50 -13.92 6.08 14.05
C MET A 50 -13.45 6.24 15.51
N ASN A 51 -13.27 5.12 16.23
CA ASN A 51 -12.91 5.11 17.63
C ASN A 51 -11.59 4.38 17.85
N TRP A 52 -10.66 4.97 18.60
CA TRP A 52 -9.38 4.36 18.91
C TRP A 52 -9.48 3.00 19.62
N THR A 53 -10.52 2.77 20.41
CA THR A 53 -10.73 1.46 21.07
C THR A 53 -10.93 0.34 20.07
N THR A 54 -11.63 0.60 18.95
CA THR A 54 -11.83 -0.38 17.87
C THR A 54 -10.68 -0.35 16.88
N LEU A 55 -10.16 0.82 16.50
CA LEU A 55 -9.03 0.98 15.58
C LEU A 55 -7.77 0.25 16.05
N LEU A 56 -7.56 0.15 17.37
CA LEU A 56 -6.41 -0.52 17.97
C LEU A 56 -6.72 -1.95 18.39
N ALA A 57 -7.69 -2.61 17.73
CA ALA A 57 -8.11 -3.97 18.05
C ALA A 57 -6.97 -4.98 17.88
N ALA A 58 -6.65 -5.70 18.94
CA ALA A 58 -5.66 -6.77 18.97
C ALA A 58 -6.21 -8.12 18.44
N THR A 59 -7.45 -8.15 17.95
CA THR A 59 -8.07 -9.34 17.32
C THR A 59 -7.23 -9.78 16.12
N ARG A 60 -7.03 -11.09 15.98
CA ARG A 60 -6.25 -11.68 14.90
C ARG A 60 -7.16 -12.42 13.93
N LEU A 61 -6.92 -12.27 12.65
CA LEU A 61 -7.62 -13.06 11.64
C LEU A 61 -7.43 -14.56 11.88
N GLY A 62 -8.50 -15.33 11.68
CA GLY A 62 -8.47 -16.78 11.84
C GLY A 62 -8.26 -17.28 13.29
N SER A 63 -8.30 -16.42 14.30
CA SER A 63 -8.15 -16.79 15.70
C SER A 63 -9.44 -16.59 16.48
N LYS A 64 -9.90 -17.64 17.17
CA LYS A 64 -11.06 -17.59 18.07
C LYS A 64 -10.72 -17.14 19.50
N LYS A 65 -9.45 -16.98 19.84
CA LYS A 65 -9.01 -16.62 21.20
C LYS A 65 -7.94 -15.53 21.15
N SER A 66 -8.12 -14.46 21.93
CA SER A 66 -7.03 -13.55 22.27
C SER A 66 -6.17 -14.21 23.36
N VAL A 67 -4.92 -14.49 23.07
CA VAL A 67 -3.95 -14.93 24.08
C VAL A 67 -3.24 -13.69 24.58
N SER A 68 -3.59 -13.23 25.78
CA SER A 68 -2.85 -12.19 26.48
C SER A 68 -1.62 -12.81 27.14
N GLU A 69 -0.44 -12.35 26.75
CA GLU A 69 0.83 -12.65 27.46
C GLU A 69 1.24 -11.40 28.24
N GLN A 70 1.56 -11.57 29.51
CA GLN A 70 1.84 -10.45 30.42
C GLN A 70 3.07 -9.59 30.02
N ALA A 71 4.05 -10.18 29.31
CA ALA A 71 5.33 -9.52 29.05
C ALA A 71 5.51 -9.01 27.61
N ARG A 72 4.58 -9.29 26.70
CA ARG A 72 4.76 -9.02 25.27
C ARG A 72 3.46 -8.63 24.59
N SER A 73 3.42 -7.38 24.11
CA SER A 73 2.27 -6.85 23.36
C SER A 73 1.97 -7.70 22.10
N PRO A 74 0.69 -7.89 21.75
CA PRO A 74 0.31 -8.57 20.52
C PRO A 74 0.88 -7.89 19.27
N PHE A 75 1.12 -6.60 19.30
CA PHE A 75 1.64 -5.81 18.19
C PHE A 75 3.14 -6.06 17.94
N HIS A 76 3.94 -6.25 18.99
CA HIS A 76 5.34 -6.69 18.84
C HIS A 76 5.44 -8.08 18.18
N LYS A 77 4.48 -8.97 18.46
CA LYS A 77 4.42 -10.27 17.78
C LYS A 77 4.14 -10.15 16.29
N ASP A 78 3.43 -9.12 15.85
CA ASP A 78 3.18 -8.89 14.44
C ASP A 78 4.48 -8.54 13.69
N TYR A 79 5.30 -7.68 14.29
CA TYR A 79 6.64 -7.38 13.77
C TYR A 79 7.48 -8.64 13.62
N ASP A 80 7.54 -9.49 14.66
CA ASP A 80 8.31 -10.72 14.60
C ASP A 80 7.79 -11.68 13.52
N ARG A 81 6.46 -11.83 13.39
CA ARG A 81 5.87 -12.71 12.39
C ARG A 81 6.22 -12.29 10.97
N ILE A 82 6.26 -10.99 10.70
CA ILE A 82 6.64 -10.46 9.40
C ILE A 82 8.13 -10.70 9.15
N ILE A 83 9.01 -10.32 10.08
CA ILE A 83 10.47 -10.41 9.88
C ILE A 83 10.96 -11.84 9.73
N PHE A 84 10.31 -12.82 10.41
CA PHE A 84 10.63 -14.23 10.28
C PHE A 84 9.96 -14.90 9.07
N SER A 85 9.10 -14.21 8.33
CA SER A 85 8.44 -14.79 7.16
C SER A 85 9.40 -14.93 5.98
N GLN A 86 9.14 -15.91 5.13
CA GLN A 86 9.91 -16.09 3.90
C GLN A 86 9.65 -14.96 2.92
N SER A 87 8.41 -14.46 2.84
CA SER A 87 8.02 -13.39 1.94
C SER A 87 8.81 -12.10 2.24
N PHE A 88 9.02 -11.78 3.53
CA PHE A 88 9.85 -10.66 3.92
C PHE A 88 11.33 -10.87 3.53
N ARG A 89 11.89 -12.06 3.76
CA ARG A 89 13.28 -12.38 3.38
C ARG A 89 13.52 -12.29 1.87
N GLN A 90 12.51 -12.57 1.04
CA GLN A 90 12.59 -12.46 -0.41
C GLN A 90 12.80 -11.02 -0.89
N LEU A 91 12.45 -10.02 -0.09
CA LEU A 91 12.71 -8.60 -0.38
C LEU A 91 14.20 -8.27 -0.47
N ASN A 92 15.09 -9.10 0.11
CA ASN A 92 16.54 -8.90 0.05
C ASN A 92 17.11 -8.91 -1.37
N ARG A 93 16.45 -9.56 -2.33
CA ARG A 93 16.87 -9.62 -3.73
C ARG A 93 15.84 -9.02 -4.70
N LYS A 94 14.98 -8.15 -4.16
CA LYS A 94 14.15 -7.23 -4.95
C LYS A 94 14.71 -5.84 -4.76
N THR A 95 15.08 -5.21 -5.83
CA THR A 95 15.68 -3.86 -5.77
C THR A 95 14.63 -2.79 -5.54
N GLN A 96 15.05 -1.73 -4.84
CA GLN A 96 14.21 -0.55 -4.66
C GLN A 96 14.16 0.26 -5.96
N VAL A 97 15.30 0.60 -6.52
CA VAL A 97 15.42 1.49 -7.70
C VAL A 97 16.14 0.82 -8.87
N HIS A 98 17.29 0.17 -8.66
CA HIS A 98 18.14 -0.38 -9.72
C HIS A 98 18.15 -1.91 -9.69
N PRO A 99 17.32 -2.60 -10.52
CA PRO A 99 17.29 -4.05 -10.60
C PRO A 99 18.63 -4.65 -10.99
N LEU A 100 18.93 -5.85 -10.44
CA LEU A 100 20.11 -6.64 -10.79
C LEU A 100 21.47 -5.94 -10.53
N THR A 101 21.50 -4.88 -9.72
CA THR A 101 22.75 -4.23 -9.33
C THR A 101 23.64 -5.18 -8.53
N GLN A 102 24.97 -5.09 -8.78
CA GLN A 102 26.00 -5.81 -8.01
C GLN A 102 26.63 -4.92 -6.93
N HIS A 103 26.14 -3.69 -6.76
CA HIS A 103 26.68 -2.75 -5.78
C HIS A 103 26.07 -3.01 -4.42
N ASP A 104 26.87 -3.51 -3.46
CA ASP A 104 26.42 -3.91 -2.11
C ASP A 104 25.88 -2.76 -1.26
N GLY A 105 26.20 -1.51 -1.59
CA GLY A 105 25.76 -0.33 -0.85
C GLY A 105 24.40 0.23 -1.25
N ILE A 106 23.76 -0.35 -2.27
CA ILE A 106 22.45 0.12 -2.76
C ILE A 106 21.31 -0.56 -2.01
N HIS A 107 20.25 0.20 -1.72
CA HIS A 107 19.11 -0.30 -0.97
C HIS A 107 18.33 -1.37 -1.75
N THR A 108 18.07 -2.48 -1.06
CA THR A 108 17.07 -3.48 -1.46
C THR A 108 15.73 -3.13 -0.82
N ARG A 109 14.63 -3.74 -1.28
CA ARG A 109 13.33 -3.57 -0.60
C ARG A 109 13.35 -4.02 0.85
N LEU A 110 14.21 -4.98 1.21
CA LEU A 110 14.37 -5.42 2.60
C LEU A 110 15.00 -4.32 3.46
N THR A 111 16.11 -3.73 3.03
CA THR A 111 16.77 -2.65 3.78
C THR A 111 15.89 -1.40 3.85
N HIS A 112 15.24 -1.03 2.75
CA HIS A 112 14.24 0.04 2.72
C HIS A 112 13.09 -0.21 3.70
N SER A 113 12.47 -1.39 3.68
CA SER A 113 11.38 -1.73 4.62
C SER A 113 11.83 -1.67 6.09
N LEU A 114 13.07 -2.04 6.40
CA LEU A 114 13.63 -1.90 7.74
C LEU A 114 13.78 -0.42 8.14
N GLU A 115 14.27 0.42 7.26
CA GLU A 115 14.44 1.86 7.51
C GLU A 115 13.08 2.57 7.66
N VAL A 116 12.12 2.28 6.76
CA VAL A 116 10.74 2.78 6.88
C VAL A 116 10.12 2.32 8.21
N SER A 117 10.38 1.09 8.64
CA SER A 117 9.88 0.58 9.92
C SER A 117 10.46 1.30 11.14
N CYS A 118 11.73 1.72 11.08
CA CYS A 118 12.35 2.50 12.14
C CYS A 118 11.74 3.91 12.26
N ILE A 119 11.53 4.58 11.12
CA ILE A 119 10.87 5.90 11.08
C ILE A 119 9.41 5.76 11.51
N GLY A 120 8.69 4.76 10.98
CA GLY A 120 7.30 4.50 11.33
C GLY A 120 7.10 4.27 12.82
N ARG A 121 7.99 3.51 13.48
CA ARG A 121 7.97 3.36 14.93
C ARG A 121 8.08 4.70 15.65
N SER A 122 9.03 5.54 15.24
CA SER A 122 9.23 6.85 15.85
C SER A 122 8.02 7.76 15.67
N LEU A 123 7.45 7.78 14.45
CA LEU A 123 6.22 8.50 14.15
C LEU A 123 5.05 7.99 15.00
N GLY A 124 4.88 6.68 15.11
CA GLY A 124 3.80 6.07 15.89
C GLY A 124 3.88 6.41 17.38
N MET A 125 5.08 6.30 17.97
CA MET A 125 5.28 6.64 19.38
C MET A 125 4.99 8.11 19.67
N LEU A 126 5.60 9.04 18.91
CA LEU A 126 5.45 10.47 19.13
C LEU A 126 4.02 10.96 18.81
N ALA A 127 3.39 10.42 17.77
CA ALA A 127 1.99 10.73 17.49
C ALA A 127 1.06 10.27 18.63
N ALA A 128 1.29 9.07 19.18
CA ALA A 128 0.52 8.55 20.30
C ALA A 128 0.69 9.42 21.56
N GLU A 129 1.90 9.87 21.89
CA GLU A 129 2.13 10.80 23.00
C GLU A 129 1.33 12.11 22.82
N LYS A 130 1.31 12.67 21.60
CA LYS A 130 0.59 13.92 21.32
C LYS A 130 -0.95 13.78 21.41
N VAL A 131 -1.49 12.59 21.15
CA VAL A 131 -2.93 12.32 21.22
C VAL A 131 -3.30 11.40 22.40
N GLU A 132 -2.45 11.24 23.40
CA GLU A 132 -2.56 10.30 24.53
C GLU A 132 -3.93 10.37 25.21
N LYS A 133 -4.45 11.58 25.44
CA LYS A 133 -5.77 11.80 26.07
C LYS A 133 -6.96 11.19 25.32
N HIS A 134 -6.78 10.83 24.04
CA HIS A 134 -7.80 10.21 23.19
C HIS A 134 -7.63 8.69 23.08
N LEU A 135 -6.48 8.17 23.51
CA LEU A 135 -6.19 6.75 23.43
C LEU A 135 -6.79 5.96 24.60
N PRO A 136 -7.15 4.69 24.38
CA PRO A 136 -7.57 3.81 25.48
C PRO A 136 -6.44 3.63 26.50
N ALA A 137 -6.78 3.57 27.78
CA ALA A 137 -5.80 3.45 28.89
C ALA A 137 -4.93 2.18 28.84
N TRP A 138 -5.31 1.16 28.07
CA TRP A 138 -4.56 -0.07 27.88
C TRP A 138 -3.56 -0.02 26.73
N ILE A 139 -3.50 1.07 25.98
CA ILE A 139 -2.57 1.30 24.88
C ILE A 139 -1.46 2.25 25.34
N SER A 140 -0.22 1.84 25.14
CA SER A 140 0.96 2.70 25.34
C SER A 140 1.43 3.30 24.01
N PRO A 141 2.20 4.41 24.01
CA PRO A 141 2.87 4.92 22.82
C PRO A 141 3.74 3.87 22.12
N ALA A 142 4.37 2.96 22.88
CA ALA A 142 5.16 1.86 22.34
C ALA A 142 4.31 0.85 21.55
N ASP A 143 3.05 0.61 21.95
CA ASP A 143 2.14 -0.26 21.21
C ASP A 143 1.76 0.35 19.85
N VAL A 144 1.44 1.64 19.81
CA VAL A 144 1.15 2.36 18.56
C VAL A 144 2.40 2.36 17.67
N GLY A 145 3.56 2.61 18.25
CA GLY A 145 4.85 2.48 17.56
C GLY A 145 5.06 1.10 16.95
N ALA A 146 4.73 0.02 17.69
CA ALA A 146 4.86 -1.36 17.21
C ALA A 146 3.88 -1.69 16.07
N ILE A 147 2.63 -1.19 16.11
CA ILE A 147 1.65 -1.33 15.04
C ILE A 147 2.19 -0.72 13.75
N ILE A 148 2.63 0.55 13.80
CA ILE A 148 3.16 1.24 12.62
C ILE A 148 4.45 0.57 12.15
N GLN A 149 5.33 0.19 13.07
CA GLN A 149 6.57 -0.51 12.75
C GLN A 149 6.31 -1.79 11.95
N ALA A 150 5.36 -2.61 12.39
CA ALA A 150 4.98 -3.84 11.70
C ALA A 150 4.32 -3.57 10.34
N ALA A 151 3.43 -2.58 10.25
CA ALA A 151 2.80 -2.19 9.00
C ALA A 151 3.82 -1.66 7.99
N CYS A 152 4.76 -0.81 8.42
CA CYS A 152 5.86 -0.31 7.60
C CYS A 152 6.79 -1.44 7.12
N LEU A 153 7.09 -2.42 7.99
CA LEU A 153 7.91 -3.56 7.59
C LEU A 153 7.27 -4.37 6.46
N ALA A 154 5.94 -4.46 6.45
CA ALA A 154 5.17 -5.23 5.48
C ALA A 154 4.83 -4.48 4.19
N HIS A 155 4.98 -3.13 4.13
CA HIS A 155 4.35 -2.31 3.10
C HIS A 155 4.73 -2.69 1.65
N ASP A 156 5.93 -3.21 1.45
CA ASP A 156 6.47 -3.60 0.14
C ASP A 156 6.41 -5.12 -0.15
N ILE A 157 5.84 -5.93 0.76
CA ILE A 157 5.90 -7.40 0.70
C ILE A 157 5.21 -7.98 -0.55
N GLY A 158 4.25 -7.26 -1.13
CA GLY A 158 3.49 -7.69 -2.31
C GLY A 158 4.07 -7.24 -3.64
N ASN A 159 5.11 -6.42 -3.65
CA ASN A 159 5.71 -5.97 -4.90
C ASN A 159 6.27 -7.15 -5.71
N PRO A 160 5.95 -7.25 -7.01
CA PRO A 160 6.50 -8.28 -7.88
C PRO A 160 8.01 -8.03 -8.12
N PRO A 161 8.72 -8.97 -8.76
CA PRO A 161 10.07 -8.71 -9.25
C PRO A 161 10.11 -7.41 -10.05
N PHE A 162 11.19 -6.66 -9.93
CA PHE A 162 11.42 -5.36 -10.57
C PHE A 162 10.45 -4.24 -10.14
N GLY A 163 9.69 -4.43 -9.08
CA GLY A 163 8.81 -3.42 -8.49
C GLY A 163 7.75 -2.89 -9.45
N HIS A 164 7.64 -1.56 -9.58
CA HIS A 164 6.62 -0.93 -10.45
C HIS A 164 6.77 -1.31 -11.93
N ALA A 165 8.00 -1.50 -12.44
CA ALA A 165 8.20 -2.00 -13.80
C ALA A 165 7.59 -3.39 -13.98
N GLY A 166 7.69 -4.23 -12.93
CA GLY A 166 7.02 -5.53 -12.89
C GLY A 166 5.51 -5.44 -12.88
N GLU A 167 4.93 -4.53 -12.09
CA GLU A 167 3.47 -4.28 -12.11
C GLU A 167 3.01 -3.86 -13.51
N TYR A 168 3.73 -2.93 -14.15
CA TYR A 168 3.39 -2.47 -15.51
C TYR A 168 3.48 -3.60 -16.52
N ALA A 169 4.51 -4.46 -16.44
CA ALA A 169 4.66 -5.60 -17.33
C ALA A 169 3.51 -6.61 -17.20
N ILE A 170 3.05 -6.88 -15.97
CA ILE A 170 1.91 -7.77 -15.70
C ILE A 170 0.62 -7.16 -16.26
N ARG A 171 0.35 -5.87 -15.99
CA ARG A 171 -0.83 -5.15 -16.48
C ARG A 171 -0.87 -5.11 -18.01
N ASP A 172 0.25 -4.77 -18.66
CA ASP A 172 0.35 -4.72 -20.11
C ASP A 172 0.11 -6.09 -20.75
N TRP A 173 0.59 -7.16 -20.11
CA TRP A 173 0.37 -8.53 -20.57
C TRP A 173 -1.12 -8.88 -20.60
N PHE A 174 -1.86 -8.57 -19.53
CA PHE A 174 -3.30 -8.80 -19.49
C PHE A 174 -4.05 -7.92 -20.50
N ASP A 175 -3.68 -6.65 -20.65
CA ASP A 175 -4.29 -5.77 -21.62
C ASP A 175 -4.10 -6.25 -23.07
N GLN A 176 -2.90 -6.72 -23.42
CA GLN A 176 -2.56 -7.11 -24.78
C GLN A 176 -3.00 -8.54 -25.13
N THR A 177 -2.90 -9.47 -24.17
CA THR A 177 -3.07 -10.90 -24.44
C THR A 177 -4.46 -11.39 -24.07
N TYR A 178 -5.03 -10.93 -22.94
CA TYR A 178 -6.31 -11.42 -22.44
C TYR A 178 -7.51 -10.56 -22.84
N HIS A 179 -7.33 -9.38 -23.42
CA HIS A 179 -8.44 -8.55 -23.89
C HIS A 179 -9.35 -9.25 -24.91
N LEU A 180 -8.81 -10.27 -25.61
CA LEU A 180 -9.58 -11.08 -26.57
C LEU A 180 -10.44 -12.18 -25.94
N LYS A 181 -10.26 -12.45 -24.62
CA LYS A 181 -10.96 -13.51 -23.90
C LYS A 181 -11.59 -13.06 -22.57
N PRO A 182 -12.20 -11.85 -22.48
CA PRO A 182 -12.77 -11.35 -21.22
C PRO A 182 -13.95 -12.17 -20.72
N TYR A 183 -14.60 -12.97 -21.59
CA TYR A 183 -15.71 -13.87 -21.23
C TYR A 183 -15.31 -15.06 -20.33
N LEU A 184 -14.01 -15.27 -20.09
CA LEU A 184 -13.50 -16.28 -19.16
C LEU A 184 -13.53 -15.85 -17.71
N PHE A 185 -13.71 -14.54 -17.45
CA PHE A 185 -13.71 -13.92 -16.14
C PHE A 185 -14.92 -13.02 -15.97
N SER A 186 -15.39 -12.81 -14.74
CA SER A 186 -16.33 -11.72 -14.48
C SER A 186 -15.64 -10.35 -14.69
N ALA A 187 -16.44 -9.28 -14.79
CA ALA A 187 -15.88 -7.92 -14.96
C ALA A 187 -14.94 -7.54 -13.79
N GLU A 188 -15.30 -7.94 -12.59
CA GLU A 188 -14.56 -7.67 -11.36
C GLU A 188 -13.27 -8.50 -11.29
N GLN A 189 -13.33 -9.80 -11.65
CA GLN A 189 -12.13 -10.65 -11.76
C GLN A 189 -11.17 -10.09 -12.82
N TRP A 190 -11.73 -9.61 -13.93
CA TRP A 190 -10.94 -9.00 -14.99
C TRP A 190 -10.29 -7.69 -14.55
N ALA A 191 -10.99 -6.87 -13.74
CA ALA A 191 -10.43 -5.66 -13.15
C ALA A 191 -9.20 -5.96 -12.28
N ASP A 192 -9.27 -6.98 -11.43
CA ASP A 192 -8.13 -7.43 -10.62
C ASP A 192 -6.89 -7.78 -11.45
N LEU A 193 -7.10 -8.57 -12.52
CA LEU A 193 -6.00 -9.05 -13.36
C LEU A 193 -5.35 -7.91 -14.18
N ARG A 194 -6.17 -7.05 -14.78
CA ARG A 194 -5.68 -5.90 -15.57
C ARG A 194 -5.03 -4.81 -14.73
N GLN A 195 -5.38 -4.71 -13.46
CA GLN A 195 -4.91 -3.66 -12.58
C GLN A 195 -3.94 -4.19 -11.54
N PHE A 196 -3.34 -5.37 -11.73
CA PHE A 196 -2.43 -5.98 -10.75
C PHE A 196 -1.70 -4.93 -9.90
N GLU A 197 -1.76 -5.04 -8.58
CA GLU A 197 -1.28 -4.02 -7.66
C GLU A 197 -0.55 -4.65 -6.47
N GLY A 198 0.67 -4.19 -6.20
CA GLY A 198 1.51 -4.71 -5.12
C GLY A 198 0.88 -4.58 -3.73
N ASN A 199 0.12 -3.50 -3.47
CA ASN A 199 -0.56 -3.34 -2.19
C ASN A 199 -1.65 -4.42 -1.97
N ALA A 200 -2.43 -4.75 -3.01
CA ALA A 200 -3.41 -5.82 -2.94
C ALA A 200 -2.75 -7.20 -2.83
N GLN A 201 -1.68 -7.43 -3.59
CA GLN A 201 -0.89 -8.65 -3.51
C GLN A 201 -0.27 -8.83 -2.11
N GLY A 202 0.16 -7.74 -1.48
CA GLY A 202 0.69 -7.76 -0.12
C GLY A 202 -0.36 -8.17 0.91
N LEU A 203 -1.58 -7.62 0.84
CA LEU A 203 -2.67 -8.07 1.71
C LEU A 203 -2.92 -9.58 1.56
N ARG A 204 -2.95 -10.06 0.31
CA ARG A 204 -3.14 -11.48 0.01
C ARG A 204 -2.01 -12.33 0.61
N ILE A 205 -0.74 -11.93 0.48
CA ILE A 205 0.41 -12.61 1.09
C ILE A 205 0.30 -12.63 2.62
N LEU A 206 0.00 -11.49 3.25
CA LEU A 206 -0.10 -11.37 4.70
C LEU A 206 -1.22 -12.23 5.30
N THR A 207 -2.30 -12.44 4.55
CA THR A 207 -3.55 -13.01 5.09
C THR A 207 -3.87 -14.41 4.61
N ARG A 208 -3.30 -14.89 3.49
CA ARG A 208 -3.58 -16.22 2.94
C ARG A 208 -2.36 -17.07 2.67
N LEU A 209 -1.34 -16.51 2.02
CA LEU A 209 -0.35 -17.27 1.28
C LEU A 209 0.95 -17.53 2.03
N ASP A 210 1.14 -16.94 3.18
CA ASP A 210 2.43 -17.07 3.83
C ASP A 210 2.48 -18.29 4.73
N TYR A 211 2.80 -19.45 4.16
CA TYR A 211 3.31 -20.67 4.81
C TYR A 211 2.71 -21.05 6.17
N HIS A 212 1.61 -20.46 6.56
CA HIS A 212 0.86 -20.82 7.75
C HIS A 212 -0.22 -21.84 7.38
N PRO A 213 -0.21 -23.00 8.01
CA PRO A 213 -1.24 -24.04 7.79
C PRO A 213 -2.62 -23.64 8.33
N ASN A 214 -2.75 -22.43 8.83
CA ASN A 214 -3.96 -21.94 9.49
C ASN A 214 -4.61 -20.79 8.71
N ASP A 215 -5.93 -20.68 8.80
CA ASP A 215 -6.67 -19.54 8.28
C ASP A 215 -6.14 -18.21 8.85
N GLY A 216 -6.11 -17.16 8.01
CA GLY A 216 -5.63 -15.85 8.38
C GLY A 216 -4.12 -15.61 8.13
N GLY A 217 -3.44 -16.49 7.38
CA GLY A 217 -2.05 -16.30 6.94
C GLY A 217 -1.10 -16.09 8.12
N MET A 218 -0.39 -14.97 8.15
CA MET A 218 0.51 -14.60 9.25
C MET A 218 -0.24 -14.28 10.56
N ARG A 219 -1.56 -14.26 10.56
CA ARG A 219 -2.40 -13.96 11.73
C ARG A 219 -1.99 -12.67 12.44
N LEU A 220 -1.82 -11.62 11.65
CA LEU A 220 -1.56 -10.29 12.19
C LEU A 220 -2.82 -9.74 12.90
N THR A 221 -2.62 -8.77 13.79
CA THR A 221 -3.74 -8.06 14.41
C THR A 221 -4.49 -7.21 13.37
N CYS A 222 -5.79 -7.01 13.58
CA CYS A 222 -6.57 -6.12 12.73
C CYS A 222 -6.00 -4.70 12.72
N ALA A 223 -5.50 -4.20 13.85
CA ALA A 223 -4.85 -2.88 13.93
C ALA A 223 -3.65 -2.77 12.98
N THR A 224 -2.76 -3.78 12.95
CA THR A 224 -1.61 -3.80 12.03
C THR A 224 -2.06 -3.89 10.58
N LEU A 225 -3.06 -4.72 10.27
CA LEU A 225 -3.61 -4.84 8.91
C LEU A 225 -4.32 -3.55 8.46
N GLY A 226 -5.05 -2.88 9.36
CA GLY A 226 -5.66 -1.58 9.08
C GLY A 226 -4.64 -0.50 8.79
N ALA A 227 -3.57 -0.43 9.60
CA ALA A 227 -2.46 0.50 9.37
C ALA A 227 -1.70 0.21 8.08
N TYR A 228 -1.59 -1.06 7.66
CA TYR A 228 -0.99 -1.49 6.39
C TYR A 228 -1.84 -1.06 5.18
N LEU A 229 -3.17 -1.13 5.27
CA LEU A 229 -4.08 -0.88 4.16
C LEU A 229 -4.09 0.59 3.71
N LYS A 230 -3.16 0.96 2.80
CA LYS A 230 -3.12 2.29 2.18
C LYS A 230 -4.39 2.58 1.36
N TYR A 231 -4.99 1.54 0.77
CA TYR A 231 -6.13 1.63 -0.15
C TYR A 231 -7.19 0.57 0.24
N PRO A 232 -8.03 0.83 1.25
CA PRO A 232 -9.00 -0.14 1.75
C PRO A 232 -10.22 -0.27 0.83
N TRP A 233 -9.99 -0.62 -0.46
CA TRP A 233 -11.00 -0.83 -1.49
C TRP A 233 -10.53 -1.82 -2.56
N LEU A 234 -11.52 -2.33 -3.33
CA LEU A 234 -11.31 -3.27 -4.43
C LEU A 234 -10.92 -2.54 -5.73
N SER A 235 -10.37 -3.30 -6.68
CA SER A 235 -10.02 -2.82 -8.02
C SER A 235 -11.22 -2.23 -8.77
N GLU A 236 -12.41 -2.80 -8.59
CA GLU A 236 -13.67 -2.38 -9.23
C GLU A 236 -14.23 -1.03 -8.73
N VAL A 237 -13.77 -0.53 -7.59
CA VAL A 237 -14.12 0.81 -7.08
C VAL A 237 -13.52 1.92 -7.95
N ILE A 238 -12.51 1.56 -8.74
CA ILE A 238 -11.82 2.45 -9.63
C ILE A 238 -12.65 2.61 -10.91
N ASP A 239 -13.11 3.84 -11.18
CA ASP A 239 -13.87 4.16 -12.39
C ASP A 239 -13.02 3.96 -13.65
N ASP A 240 -13.31 2.89 -14.39
CA ASP A 240 -12.60 2.47 -15.62
C ASP A 240 -13.09 3.27 -16.86
N THR A 241 -14.01 4.24 -16.69
CA THR A 241 -14.59 4.99 -17.81
C THR A 241 -13.60 5.94 -18.50
N GLN A 242 -12.46 6.21 -17.88
CA GLN A 242 -11.35 6.95 -18.47
C GLN A 242 -10.14 6.04 -18.63
N PHE A 243 -9.89 5.59 -19.86
CA PHE A 243 -8.66 4.85 -20.18
C PHE A 243 -7.44 5.69 -19.81
N LYS A 244 -6.84 5.38 -18.67
CA LYS A 244 -5.60 6.01 -18.24
C LYS A 244 -4.42 5.12 -18.63
N PRO A 245 -3.29 5.72 -19.04
CA PRO A 245 -2.05 4.97 -19.20
C PRO A 245 -1.75 4.14 -17.97
N ASN A 246 -1.16 2.96 -18.15
CA ASN A 246 -0.89 1.98 -17.11
C ASN A 246 -0.27 2.59 -15.83
N TYR A 247 0.73 3.46 -15.99
CA TYR A 247 1.43 4.13 -14.88
C TYR A 247 0.60 5.22 -14.16
N LEU A 248 -0.57 5.60 -14.70
CA LEU A 248 -1.50 6.57 -14.08
C LEU A 248 -2.75 5.90 -13.49
N ARG A 249 -2.84 4.57 -13.51
CA ARG A 249 -3.99 3.87 -12.95
C ARG A 249 -4.05 4.05 -11.44
N PRO A 250 -5.24 4.30 -10.88
CA PRO A 250 -5.42 4.41 -9.44
C PRO A 250 -5.01 3.11 -8.74
N LYS A 251 -4.53 3.23 -7.51
CA LYS A 251 -4.13 2.10 -6.67
C LYS A 251 -5.32 1.57 -5.88
N PHE A 252 -5.28 0.28 -5.54
CA PHE A 252 -6.23 -0.39 -4.66
C PHE A 252 -5.49 -1.37 -3.73
N GLY A 253 -6.11 -1.81 -2.65
CA GLY A 253 -5.42 -2.61 -1.65
C GLY A 253 -6.00 -4.00 -1.40
N CYS A 254 -7.00 -4.41 -2.19
CA CYS A 254 -7.64 -5.71 -2.00
C CYS A 254 -8.16 -6.27 -3.32
N TYR A 255 -7.84 -7.52 -3.64
CA TYR A 255 -8.47 -8.26 -4.73
C TYR A 255 -9.86 -8.76 -4.32
N ARG A 256 -10.69 -9.06 -5.31
CA ARG A 256 -12.02 -9.62 -5.09
C ARG A 256 -11.99 -10.92 -4.29
N SER A 257 -10.97 -11.75 -4.47
CA SER A 257 -10.80 -13.01 -3.72
C SER A 257 -10.61 -12.78 -2.21
N GLU A 258 -10.24 -11.59 -1.78
CA GLU A 258 -10.06 -11.18 -0.38
C GLU A 258 -11.15 -10.21 0.12
N LYS A 259 -12.25 -10.01 -0.65
CA LYS A 259 -13.34 -9.07 -0.30
C LYS A 259 -13.89 -9.31 1.11
N ASP A 260 -14.25 -10.55 1.44
CA ASP A 260 -14.83 -10.90 2.74
C ASP A 260 -13.83 -10.66 3.89
N LEU A 261 -12.56 -10.82 3.60
CA LEU A 261 -11.49 -10.56 4.55
C LEU A 261 -11.32 -9.06 4.80
N LEU A 262 -11.36 -8.23 3.75
CA LEU A 262 -11.35 -6.78 3.87
C LEU A 262 -12.56 -6.28 4.70
N GLN A 263 -13.74 -6.83 4.43
CA GLN A 263 -14.94 -6.52 5.19
C GLN A 263 -14.76 -6.88 6.66
N THR A 264 -14.27 -8.08 6.96
CA THR A 264 -14.00 -8.53 8.34
C THR A 264 -13.03 -7.60 9.07
N ILE A 265 -11.95 -7.18 8.40
CA ILE A 265 -10.98 -6.23 8.98
C ILE A 265 -11.65 -4.89 9.26
N ALA A 266 -12.41 -4.36 8.29
CA ALA A 266 -13.07 -3.07 8.40
C ALA A 266 -14.12 -3.05 9.52
N GLU A 267 -14.92 -4.11 9.67
CA GLU A 267 -15.90 -4.27 10.75
C GLU A 267 -15.21 -4.35 12.11
N GLN A 268 -14.15 -5.13 12.26
CA GLN A 268 -13.39 -5.24 13.52
C GLN A 268 -12.75 -3.92 13.95
N LEU A 269 -12.36 -3.09 12.99
CA LEU A 269 -11.75 -1.79 13.23
C LEU A 269 -12.76 -0.64 13.32
N GLY A 270 -14.02 -0.88 12.95
CA GLY A 270 -15.04 0.17 12.86
C GLY A 270 -14.71 1.22 11.81
N LEU A 271 -14.11 0.82 10.66
CA LEU A 271 -13.82 1.74 9.57
C LEU A 271 -15.10 2.25 8.92
N ILE A 272 -15.14 3.54 8.61
CA ILE A 272 -16.29 4.16 7.96
C ILE A 272 -16.43 3.61 6.55
N GLN A 273 -17.58 3.04 6.24
CA GLN A 273 -17.91 2.51 4.93
C GLN A 273 -18.32 3.65 3.98
N LEU A 274 -17.68 3.76 2.83
CA LEU A 274 -17.95 4.74 1.77
C LEU A 274 -18.76 4.15 0.60
N GLY A 275 -18.70 2.83 0.44
CA GLY A 275 -19.38 2.09 -0.62
C GLY A 275 -19.26 0.58 -0.41
N ASP A 276 -19.68 -0.23 -1.41
CA ASP A 276 -19.49 -1.67 -1.34
C ASP A 276 -17.98 -1.99 -1.36
N ALA A 277 -17.52 -2.68 -0.31
CA ALA A 277 -16.11 -2.99 -0.08
C ALA A 277 -15.16 -1.79 -0.31
N HIS A 278 -15.61 -0.60 0.08
CA HIS A 278 -14.87 0.66 0.05
C HIS A 278 -14.98 1.35 1.40
N TYR A 279 -13.86 1.58 2.08
CA TYR A 279 -13.78 2.11 3.42
C TYR A 279 -12.84 3.31 3.52
N CYS A 280 -13.00 4.12 4.56
CA CYS A 280 -12.02 5.13 4.93
C CYS A 280 -10.71 4.49 5.35
N ARG A 281 -9.60 5.18 5.13
CA ARG A 281 -8.28 4.74 5.61
C ARG A 281 -8.23 4.76 7.13
N HIS A 282 -7.53 3.80 7.70
CA HIS A 282 -7.18 3.81 9.11
C HIS A 282 -6.30 5.03 9.41
N PRO A 283 -6.50 5.80 10.51
CA PRO A 283 -5.67 6.97 10.82
C PRO A 283 -4.17 6.69 10.82
N LEU A 284 -3.74 5.53 11.32
CA LEU A 284 -2.33 5.16 11.36
C LEU A 284 -1.70 4.91 9.99
N THR A 285 -2.49 4.67 8.94
CA THR A 285 -1.99 4.52 7.58
C THR A 285 -1.29 5.79 7.07
N TYR A 286 -1.74 6.96 7.51
CA TYR A 286 -1.12 8.24 7.16
C TYR A 286 0.30 8.39 7.72
N LEU A 287 0.57 7.76 8.87
CA LEU A 287 1.94 7.71 9.44
C LEU A 287 2.82 6.73 8.68
N LEU A 288 2.27 5.61 8.22
CA LEU A 288 2.98 4.68 7.34
C LEU A 288 3.35 5.36 6.01
N GLU A 289 2.40 6.05 5.36
CA GLU A 289 2.68 6.80 4.13
C GLU A 289 3.76 7.86 4.33
N ALA A 290 3.71 8.59 5.45
CA ALA A 290 4.72 9.60 5.77
C ALA A 290 6.10 8.97 6.00
N ALA A 291 6.19 7.82 6.67
CA ALA A 291 7.45 7.10 6.87
C ALA A 291 8.08 6.67 5.54
N ASP A 292 7.26 6.11 4.64
CA ASP A 292 7.67 5.69 3.31
C ASP A 292 8.15 6.89 2.46
N ASP A 293 7.36 7.97 2.42
CA ASP A 293 7.70 9.20 1.69
C ASP A 293 8.98 9.88 2.19
N ILE A 294 9.21 9.88 3.51
CA ILE A 294 10.45 10.41 4.11
C ILE A 294 11.64 9.58 3.68
N CYS A 295 11.55 8.25 3.79
CA CYS A 295 12.62 7.35 3.35
C CYS A 295 12.91 7.55 1.87
N TYR A 296 11.88 7.48 1.03
CA TYR A 296 11.99 7.63 -0.41
C TYR A 296 12.71 8.94 -0.79
N ALA A 297 12.31 10.06 -0.21
CA ALA A 297 12.90 11.36 -0.54
C ALA A 297 14.37 11.51 -0.08
N LEU A 298 14.74 10.93 1.06
CA LEU A 298 16.07 11.10 1.63
C LEU A 298 17.06 10.02 1.18
N ILE A 299 16.59 8.80 0.91
CA ILE A 299 17.46 7.66 0.62
C ILE A 299 17.76 7.58 -0.87
N ASP A 300 16.77 7.77 -1.74
CA ASP A 300 16.96 7.65 -3.19
C ASP A 300 18.00 8.64 -3.73
N VAL A 301 18.01 9.88 -3.21
CA VAL A 301 19.03 10.85 -3.62
C VAL A 301 20.43 10.48 -3.12
N VAL A 302 20.54 9.80 -1.97
CA VAL A 302 21.82 9.30 -1.45
C VAL A 302 22.31 8.12 -2.29
N ASP A 303 21.43 7.19 -2.67
CA ASP A 303 21.75 6.12 -3.61
C ASP A 303 22.20 6.68 -4.97
N GLY A 304 21.56 7.78 -5.41
CA GLY A 304 21.98 8.50 -6.61
C GLY A 304 23.42 9.02 -6.55
N ILE A 305 23.88 9.48 -5.38
CA ILE A 305 25.28 9.88 -5.19
C ILE A 305 26.21 8.65 -5.24
N ILE A 306 25.84 7.58 -4.56
CA ILE A 306 26.64 6.32 -4.54
C ILE A 306 26.80 5.74 -5.95
N LEU A 307 25.76 5.86 -6.77
CA LEU A 307 25.77 5.41 -8.19
C LEU A 307 26.42 6.42 -9.15
N ASN A 308 26.94 7.55 -8.67
CA ASN A 308 27.49 8.64 -9.48
C ASN A 308 26.48 9.22 -10.49
N MET A 309 25.19 9.18 -10.18
CA MET A 309 24.13 9.81 -10.96
C MET A 309 23.83 11.22 -10.46
N LEU A 310 24.14 11.49 -9.19
CA LEU A 310 24.05 12.79 -8.53
C LEU A 310 25.38 13.16 -7.90
N SER A 311 25.64 14.45 -7.78
CA SER A 311 26.75 14.97 -6.95
C SER A 311 26.25 15.32 -5.55
N TYR A 312 27.20 15.41 -4.59
CA TYR A 312 26.90 15.88 -3.24
C TYR A 312 26.36 17.33 -3.25
N GLU A 313 26.93 18.18 -4.12
CA GLU A 313 26.57 19.58 -4.27
C GLU A 313 25.13 19.80 -4.78
N GLU A 314 24.58 18.84 -5.53
CA GLU A 314 23.17 18.89 -5.96
C GLU A 314 22.21 18.52 -4.82
N VAL A 315 22.63 17.66 -3.90
CA VAL A 315 21.80 17.09 -2.84
C VAL A 315 21.86 17.90 -1.54
N GLU A 316 23.04 18.45 -1.19
CA GLU A 316 23.24 19.22 0.04
C GLU A 316 22.22 20.36 0.25
N PRO A 317 21.89 21.22 -0.74
CA PRO A 317 20.94 22.31 -0.56
C PRO A 317 19.53 21.82 -0.17
N ILE A 318 19.10 20.66 -0.69
CA ILE A 318 17.80 20.05 -0.37
C ILE A 318 17.76 19.66 1.10
N PHE A 319 18.81 19.00 1.61
CA PHE A 319 18.89 18.63 3.01
C PHE A 319 18.96 19.84 3.93
N ILE A 320 19.72 20.87 3.55
CA ILE A 320 19.80 22.13 4.32
C ILE A 320 18.42 22.78 4.42
N ALA A 321 17.67 22.83 3.33
CA ALA A 321 16.29 23.35 3.34
C ALA A 321 15.37 22.51 4.26
N LEU A 322 15.50 21.19 4.24
CA LEU A 322 14.71 20.28 5.09
C LEU A 322 15.05 20.42 6.58
N ILE A 323 16.26 20.86 6.94
CA ILE A 323 16.67 21.09 8.34
C ILE A 323 16.14 22.43 8.88
N ALA A 324 16.18 23.49 8.07
CA ALA A 324 15.76 24.85 8.40
C ALA A 324 16.23 25.30 9.81
N ASP A 325 15.28 25.45 10.74
CA ASP A 325 15.49 25.95 12.12
C ASP A 325 16.15 24.94 13.08
N TYR A 326 16.39 23.70 12.67
CA TYR A 326 17.04 22.66 13.50
C TYR A 326 18.58 22.84 13.59
N GLY A 327 19.12 23.85 12.90
CA GLY A 327 20.53 24.18 12.89
C GLY A 327 21.41 23.25 12.10
N LEU A 328 22.46 23.77 11.50
CA LEU A 328 23.40 23.00 10.70
C LEU A 328 24.26 22.07 11.56
N PRO A 329 24.55 20.85 11.09
CA PRO A 329 25.49 19.95 11.76
C PRO A 329 26.91 20.57 11.77
N GLU A 330 27.65 20.37 12.86
CA GLU A 330 29.04 20.82 12.96
C GLU A 330 29.96 20.15 11.93
N GLU A 331 29.60 18.97 11.47
CA GLU A 331 30.30 18.19 10.47
C GLU A 331 30.44 18.91 9.13
N LEU A 332 29.52 19.84 8.81
CA LEU A 332 29.60 20.63 7.58
C LEU A 332 30.78 21.61 7.59
N ALA A 333 31.13 22.11 8.78
CA ALA A 333 32.24 23.04 8.95
C ALA A 333 33.60 22.33 9.04
N LYS A 334 33.62 21.00 9.25
CA LYS A 334 34.81 20.18 9.37
C LYS A 334 35.27 19.68 8.00
N ASN A 335 36.56 19.47 7.85
CA ASN A 335 37.12 18.81 6.67
C ASN A 335 36.83 17.28 6.71
N THR A 336 35.55 16.92 6.57
CA THR A 336 35.04 15.55 6.61
C THR A 336 34.60 15.10 5.23
N SER A 337 34.46 13.77 5.03
CA SER A 337 33.99 13.22 3.77
C SER A 337 32.53 13.60 3.49
N TRP A 338 32.14 13.60 2.23
CA TRP A 338 30.73 13.84 1.84
C TRP A 338 29.77 12.84 2.50
N GLN A 339 30.22 11.57 2.70
CA GLN A 339 29.42 10.54 3.37
C GLN A 339 29.08 10.94 4.82
N GLN A 340 30.06 11.50 5.55
CA GLN A 340 29.84 11.96 6.93
C GLN A 340 28.93 13.18 6.96
N LYS A 341 29.11 14.11 6.03
CA LYS A 341 28.25 15.30 5.91
C LYS A 341 26.81 14.94 5.60
N ILE A 342 26.59 14.06 4.60
CA ILE A 342 25.24 13.64 4.23
C ILE A 342 24.56 12.84 5.34
N ALA A 343 25.30 12.00 6.07
CA ALA A 343 24.77 11.26 7.21
C ALA A 343 24.28 12.19 8.33
N ALA A 344 25.05 13.24 8.65
CA ALA A 344 24.68 14.23 9.64
C ALA A 344 23.47 15.07 9.21
N LEU A 345 23.43 15.51 7.95
CA LEU A 345 22.30 16.24 7.36
C LEU A 345 21.02 15.38 7.37
N ARG A 346 21.13 14.11 6.93
CA ARG A 346 20.03 13.16 6.92
C ARG A 346 19.44 12.95 8.31
N GLY A 347 20.30 12.74 9.32
CA GLY A 347 19.84 12.57 10.69
C GLY A 347 19.02 13.74 11.22
N ARG A 348 19.46 14.99 10.94
CA ARG A 348 18.73 16.20 11.33
C ARG A 348 17.44 16.40 10.54
N ALA A 349 17.48 16.19 9.24
CA ALA A 349 16.28 16.25 8.39
C ALA A 349 15.22 15.24 8.85
N MET A 350 15.61 13.98 9.10
CA MET A 350 14.70 12.96 9.64
C MET A 350 14.06 13.39 10.95
N LYS A 351 14.86 13.92 11.89
CA LYS A 351 14.32 14.38 13.18
C LYS A 351 13.24 15.44 12.97
N ARG A 352 13.54 16.48 12.18
CA ARG A 352 12.57 17.55 11.91
C ARG A 352 11.32 17.03 11.21
N LEU A 353 11.47 16.17 10.22
CA LEU A 353 10.34 15.59 9.49
C LEU A 353 9.43 14.77 10.41
N VAL A 354 10.01 13.94 11.27
CA VAL A 354 9.26 13.16 12.27
C VAL A 354 8.49 14.08 13.22
N ASP A 355 9.13 15.12 13.74
CA ASP A 355 8.49 16.08 14.65
C ASP A 355 7.32 16.80 13.98
N LYS A 356 7.48 17.28 12.73
CA LYS A 356 6.45 18.05 12.01
C LYS A 356 5.32 17.19 11.50
N VAL A 357 5.58 15.95 11.05
CA VAL A 357 4.53 15.00 10.66
C VAL A 357 3.65 14.63 11.87
N THR A 358 4.26 14.42 13.04
CA THR A 358 3.49 14.10 14.25
C THR A 358 2.73 15.32 14.80
N ASP A 359 3.23 16.55 14.60
CA ASP A 359 2.45 17.78 14.85
C ASP A 359 1.21 17.85 13.95
N ALA A 360 1.38 17.60 12.64
CA ALA A 360 0.28 17.57 11.68
C ALA A 360 -0.75 16.49 12.01
N PHE A 361 -0.30 15.29 12.40
CA PHE A 361 -1.18 14.19 12.82
C PHE A 361 -2.04 14.60 14.03
N ALA A 362 -1.45 15.19 15.05
CA ALA A 362 -2.16 15.62 16.24
C ALA A 362 -3.11 16.79 15.97
N TYR A 363 -2.73 17.71 15.11
CA TYR A 363 -3.56 18.85 14.74
C TYR A 363 -4.81 18.43 13.96
N HIS A 364 -4.66 17.48 13.03
CA HIS A 364 -5.75 16.96 12.19
C HIS A 364 -6.42 15.70 12.74
N HIS A 365 -6.30 15.44 14.06
CA HIS A 365 -6.80 14.23 14.71
C HIS A 365 -8.29 13.96 14.41
N ASP A 366 -9.14 14.98 14.50
CA ASP A 366 -10.58 14.81 14.30
C ASP A 366 -10.92 14.55 12.81
N GLU A 367 -10.20 15.17 11.88
CA GLU A 367 -10.36 14.92 10.45
C GLU A 367 -9.91 13.52 10.06
N LEU A 368 -8.88 12.99 10.72
CA LEU A 368 -8.45 11.61 10.57
C LEU A 368 -9.52 10.63 11.03
N LEU A 369 -10.12 10.85 12.20
CA LEU A 369 -11.17 9.99 12.74
C LEU A 369 -12.49 10.07 11.99
N THR A 370 -12.79 11.18 11.34
CA THR A 370 -13.97 11.33 10.47
C THR A 370 -13.72 10.88 9.03
N GLY A 371 -12.49 10.47 8.69
CA GLY A 371 -12.10 10.05 7.34
C GLY A 371 -12.10 11.18 6.32
N GLN A 372 -12.04 12.44 6.78
CA GLN A 372 -12.13 13.63 5.91
C GLN A 372 -10.77 14.19 5.47
N LEU A 373 -9.67 13.76 6.12
CA LEU A 373 -8.34 14.22 5.77
C LEU A 373 -8.00 13.81 4.35
N LYS A 374 -7.66 14.79 3.49
CA LYS A 374 -7.32 14.55 2.07
C LYS A 374 -5.80 14.59 1.87
N GLY A 375 -5.30 13.74 1.00
CA GLY A 375 -3.87 13.70 0.68
C GLY A 375 -3.03 13.03 1.75
N SER A 376 -1.79 13.45 1.93
CA SER A 376 -0.83 12.93 2.90
C SER A 376 -0.52 13.95 4.01
N LEU A 377 0.00 13.49 5.15
CA LEU A 377 0.38 14.37 6.26
C LEU A 377 1.48 15.37 5.88
N LEU A 378 2.34 15.03 4.93
CA LEU A 378 3.37 15.95 4.44
C LEU A 378 2.80 17.22 3.80
N HIS A 379 1.59 17.18 3.24
CA HIS A 379 0.92 18.37 2.71
C HIS A 379 0.51 19.36 3.81
N TYR A 380 0.38 18.89 5.04
CA TYR A 380 -0.01 19.69 6.21
C TYR A 380 1.18 20.11 7.06
N CYS A 381 2.40 19.73 6.67
CA CYS A 381 3.63 20.20 7.25
C CYS A 381 3.97 21.63 6.75
N PRO A 382 4.91 22.36 7.41
CA PRO A 382 5.42 23.63 6.90
C PRO A 382 5.82 23.57 5.43
N ALA A 383 5.60 24.66 4.70
CA ALA A 383 5.77 24.72 3.24
C ALA A 383 7.19 24.35 2.76
N ASP A 384 8.21 24.68 3.54
CA ASP A 384 9.61 24.34 3.27
C ASP A 384 9.86 22.82 3.29
N ILE A 385 9.15 22.07 4.15
CA ILE A 385 9.19 20.60 4.17
C ILE A 385 8.58 20.03 2.89
N SER A 386 7.33 20.41 2.57
CA SER A 386 6.67 19.90 1.37
C SER A 386 7.43 20.25 0.10
N GLN A 387 8.01 21.46 0.02
CA GLN A 387 8.87 21.89 -1.08
C GLN A 387 10.17 21.09 -1.15
N GLY A 388 10.88 20.90 -0.03
CA GLY A 388 12.13 20.14 0.02
C GLY A 388 11.94 18.67 -0.36
N ILE A 389 10.87 18.02 0.12
CA ILE A 389 10.48 16.66 -0.28
C ILE A 389 10.17 16.61 -1.78
N GLN A 390 9.44 17.60 -2.30
CA GLN A 390 9.12 17.65 -3.74
C GLN A 390 10.38 17.85 -4.59
N GLN A 391 11.30 18.73 -4.16
CA GLN A 391 12.58 18.93 -4.84
C GLN A 391 13.42 17.65 -4.89
N ALA A 392 13.49 16.89 -3.77
CA ALA A 392 14.17 15.60 -3.74
C ALA A 392 13.55 14.60 -4.72
N LYS A 393 12.21 14.51 -4.74
CA LYS A 393 11.47 13.64 -5.67
C LYS A 393 11.67 14.04 -7.14
N ASP A 394 11.72 15.32 -7.44
CA ASP A 394 11.90 15.83 -8.80
C ASP A 394 13.34 15.59 -9.29
N LEU A 395 14.34 15.81 -8.43
CA LEU A 395 15.74 15.51 -8.73
C LEU A 395 15.93 14.00 -8.98
N ALA A 396 15.36 13.14 -8.13
CA ALA A 396 15.41 11.70 -8.32
C ALA A 396 14.72 11.27 -9.63
N ARG A 397 13.57 11.86 -9.96
CA ARG A 397 12.86 11.58 -11.20
C ARG A 397 13.68 11.97 -12.42
N GLU A 398 14.26 13.14 -12.42
CA GLU A 398 15.04 13.66 -13.55
C GLU A 398 16.33 12.86 -13.78
N LYS A 399 17.12 12.63 -12.73
CA LYS A 399 18.48 12.12 -12.83
C LYS A 399 18.61 10.60 -12.64
N ILE A 400 17.71 10.00 -11.83
CA ILE A 400 17.78 8.58 -11.47
C ILE A 400 16.75 7.78 -12.27
N PHE A 401 15.47 8.14 -12.16
CA PHE A 401 14.41 7.31 -12.78
C PHE A 401 14.35 7.44 -14.30
N ASN A 402 14.73 8.57 -14.87
CA ASN A 402 14.84 8.77 -16.32
C ASN A 402 16.23 8.45 -16.89
N HIS A 403 17.14 7.91 -16.09
CA HIS A 403 18.47 7.53 -16.58
C HIS A 403 18.39 6.34 -17.54
N ARG A 404 19.21 6.35 -18.59
CA ARG A 404 19.21 5.29 -19.63
C ARG A 404 19.37 3.89 -19.05
N SER A 405 20.29 3.70 -18.09
CA SER A 405 20.50 2.38 -17.46
C SER A 405 19.24 1.86 -16.77
N LYS A 406 18.43 2.75 -16.21
CA LYS A 406 17.13 2.40 -15.61
C LYS A 406 16.15 1.94 -16.67
N ALA A 407 16.04 2.66 -17.80
CA ALA A 407 15.18 2.28 -18.91
C ALA A 407 15.57 0.91 -19.50
N ASP A 408 16.87 0.65 -19.68
CA ASP A 408 17.36 -0.65 -20.15
C ASP A 408 16.95 -1.80 -19.21
N LEU A 409 17.05 -1.59 -17.89
CA LEU A 409 16.63 -2.56 -16.87
C LEU A 409 15.11 -2.75 -16.81
N GLU A 410 14.33 -1.71 -17.04
CA GLU A 410 12.86 -1.81 -17.10
C GLU A 410 12.38 -2.58 -18.33
N LEU A 411 13.05 -2.41 -19.47
CA LEU A 411 12.78 -3.22 -20.67
C LEU A 411 13.13 -4.69 -20.44
N LEU A 412 14.25 -4.98 -19.76
CA LEU A 412 14.62 -6.34 -19.37
C LEU A 412 13.59 -6.95 -18.43
N ALA A 413 13.12 -6.19 -17.44
CA ALA A 413 12.07 -6.60 -16.51
C ALA A 413 10.78 -6.95 -17.25
N HIS A 414 10.36 -6.08 -18.18
CA HIS A 414 9.18 -6.27 -19.01
C HIS A 414 9.29 -7.56 -19.84
N ALA A 415 10.41 -7.76 -20.55
CA ALA A 415 10.63 -8.97 -21.34
C ALA A 415 10.64 -10.24 -20.48
N SER A 416 11.29 -10.20 -19.32
CA SER A 416 11.37 -11.35 -18.39
C SER A 416 10.00 -11.77 -17.90
N LEU A 417 9.18 -10.82 -17.43
CA LEU A 417 7.83 -11.11 -16.95
C LEU A 417 6.89 -11.54 -18.06
N GLN A 418 6.97 -10.95 -19.25
CA GLN A 418 6.23 -11.38 -20.42
C GLN A 418 6.49 -12.87 -20.73
N HIS A 419 7.75 -13.32 -20.68
CA HIS A 419 8.09 -14.73 -20.92
C HIS A 419 7.48 -15.65 -19.83
N LEU A 420 7.56 -15.26 -18.56
CA LEU A 420 6.97 -16.03 -17.46
C LEU A 420 5.44 -16.15 -17.60
N LEU A 421 4.78 -15.02 -17.86
CA LEU A 421 3.32 -14.98 -18.03
C LEU A 421 2.88 -15.78 -19.26
N ASN A 422 3.58 -15.65 -20.40
CA ASN A 422 3.29 -16.44 -21.60
C ASN A 422 3.49 -17.95 -21.39
N ALA A 423 4.43 -18.35 -20.53
CA ALA A 423 4.66 -19.75 -20.22
C ALA A 423 3.60 -20.34 -19.27
N PHE A 424 3.24 -19.61 -18.21
CA PHE A 424 2.48 -20.19 -17.10
C PHE A 424 0.97 -19.87 -17.16
N ILE A 425 0.56 -18.66 -17.54
CA ILE A 425 -0.86 -18.29 -17.54
C ILE A 425 -1.70 -19.17 -18.48
N PRO A 426 -1.27 -19.52 -19.71
CA PRO A 426 -2.05 -20.42 -20.55
C PRO A 426 -2.34 -21.79 -19.95
N LEU A 427 -1.50 -22.28 -19.02
CA LEU A 427 -1.71 -23.56 -18.33
C LEU A 427 -2.91 -23.56 -17.40
N THR A 428 -3.35 -22.37 -16.94
CA THR A 428 -4.41 -22.21 -15.96
C THR A 428 -5.81 -22.46 -16.52
N ALA A 429 -5.96 -22.48 -17.86
CA ALA A 429 -7.26 -22.67 -18.52
C ALA A 429 -7.80 -24.07 -18.25
N PRO A 430 -9.06 -24.22 -17.80
CA PRO A 430 -9.65 -25.51 -17.47
C PRO A 430 -9.94 -26.35 -18.72
N ASN A 431 -10.04 -27.68 -18.53
CA ASN A 431 -10.59 -28.63 -19.52
C ASN A 431 -9.94 -28.59 -20.92
N ARG A 432 -8.62 -28.40 -21.01
CA ARG A 432 -7.89 -28.39 -22.27
C ARG A 432 -6.88 -29.54 -22.37
N GLN A 433 -6.69 -30.04 -23.57
CA GLN A 433 -5.59 -30.96 -23.86
C GLN A 433 -4.27 -30.20 -23.93
N MET A 434 -3.28 -30.60 -23.13
CA MET A 434 -1.96 -30.00 -23.08
C MET A 434 -0.98 -30.64 -24.06
N SER A 435 -0.24 -29.84 -24.77
CA SER A 435 0.92 -30.29 -25.58
C SER A 435 2.03 -30.84 -24.66
N PHE A 436 3.00 -31.56 -25.25
CA PHE A 436 4.15 -32.07 -24.50
C PHE A 436 4.92 -30.91 -23.77
N LYS A 437 5.12 -29.77 -24.46
CA LYS A 437 5.77 -28.60 -23.88
C LYS A 437 5.00 -28.10 -22.63
N GLU A 438 3.69 -27.99 -22.73
CA GLU A 438 2.84 -27.52 -21.62
C GLU A 438 2.83 -28.47 -20.44
N GLN A 439 2.86 -29.79 -20.70
CA GLN A 439 3.02 -30.78 -19.63
C GLN A 439 4.36 -30.61 -18.88
N ARG A 440 5.46 -30.25 -19.57
CA ARG A 440 6.75 -29.97 -18.93
C ARG A 440 6.71 -28.66 -18.11
N LEU A 441 6.09 -27.61 -18.65
CA LEU A 441 5.86 -26.37 -17.93
C LEU A 441 4.99 -26.56 -16.68
N LEU A 442 3.97 -27.43 -16.76
CA LEU A 442 3.14 -27.77 -15.60
C LEU A 442 3.95 -28.46 -14.50
N VAL A 443 4.90 -29.34 -14.85
CA VAL A 443 5.82 -29.95 -13.87
C VAL A 443 6.62 -28.87 -13.14
N ILE A 444 7.14 -27.86 -13.86
CA ILE A 444 7.84 -26.71 -13.26
C ILE A 444 6.90 -25.94 -12.35
N LEU A 445 5.72 -25.60 -12.84
CA LEU A 445 4.73 -24.81 -12.07
C LEU A 445 4.30 -25.53 -10.78
N ASN A 446 4.10 -26.85 -10.86
CA ASN A 446 3.78 -27.67 -9.67
C ASN A 446 4.95 -27.69 -8.66
N SER A 447 6.20 -27.72 -9.13
CA SER A 447 7.36 -27.67 -8.25
C SER A 447 7.51 -26.31 -7.53
N LEU A 448 6.89 -25.26 -8.06
CA LEU A 448 6.78 -23.95 -7.45
C LEU A 448 5.59 -23.82 -6.48
N GLY A 449 4.85 -24.90 -6.26
CA GLY A 449 3.75 -24.99 -5.30
C GLY A 449 2.36 -24.63 -5.84
N VAL A 450 2.20 -24.50 -7.16
CA VAL A 450 0.88 -24.28 -7.77
C VAL A 450 0.17 -25.61 -7.99
N SER A 451 -1.09 -25.69 -7.57
CA SER A 451 -1.98 -26.80 -7.83
C SER A 451 -3.23 -26.32 -8.54
N LEU A 452 -3.36 -26.64 -9.83
CA LEU A 452 -4.48 -26.18 -10.65
C LEU A 452 -5.80 -26.85 -10.22
N ALA A 453 -6.84 -26.05 -10.06
CA ALA A 453 -8.21 -26.44 -9.76
C ALA A 453 -9.14 -26.14 -10.95
N ASN A 454 -10.45 -26.40 -10.79
CA ASN A 454 -11.43 -26.08 -11.84
C ASN A 454 -11.83 -24.60 -11.91
N ASP A 455 -11.26 -23.75 -11.07
CA ASP A 455 -11.49 -22.31 -11.05
C ASP A 455 -10.34 -21.57 -11.77
N HIS A 456 -10.65 -21.03 -12.94
CA HIS A 456 -9.65 -20.36 -13.78
C HIS A 456 -9.07 -19.11 -13.11
N TYR A 457 -9.91 -18.27 -12.50
CA TYR A 457 -9.43 -17.06 -11.81
C TYR A 457 -8.52 -17.42 -10.64
N HIS A 458 -8.91 -18.39 -9.84
CA HIS A 458 -8.08 -18.89 -8.74
C HIS A 458 -6.72 -19.39 -9.23
N ASN A 459 -6.70 -20.16 -10.32
CA ASN A 459 -5.45 -20.67 -10.91
C ASN A 459 -4.54 -19.53 -11.40
N VAL A 460 -5.09 -18.52 -12.07
CA VAL A 460 -4.34 -17.34 -12.51
C VAL A 460 -3.76 -16.62 -11.31
N MET A 461 -4.54 -16.41 -10.26
CA MET A 461 -4.06 -15.77 -9.02
C MET A 461 -2.92 -16.57 -8.36
N GLN A 462 -2.97 -17.92 -8.34
CA GLN A 462 -1.86 -18.74 -7.86
C GLN A 462 -0.57 -18.54 -8.68
N VAL A 463 -0.68 -18.43 -10.00
CA VAL A 463 0.49 -18.14 -10.85
C VAL A 463 1.06 -16.75 -10.53
N LEU A 464 0.19 -15.74 -10.37
CA LEU A 464 0.63 -14.39 -9.97
C LEU A 464 1.26 -14.38 -8.58
N ASP A 465 0.74 -15.19 -7.64
CA ASP A 465 1.32 -15.39 -6.32
C ASP A 465 2.77 -15.90 -6.41
N VAL A 466 3.01 -16.90 -7.25
CA VAL A 466 4.37 -17.45 -7.46
C VAL A 466 5.29 -16.44 -8.12
N ILE A 467 4.84 -15.80 -9.20
CA ILE A 467 5.65 -14.78 -9.91
C ILE A 467 5.98 -13.62 -8.95
N SER A 468 5.03 -13.16 -8.15
CA SER A 468 5.25 -12.08 -7.19
C SER A 468 6.25 -12.44 -6.09
N LYS A 469 6.43 -13.72 -5.79
CA LYS A 469 7.42 -14.19 -4.81
C LYS A 469 8.84 -14.27 -5.35
N PHE A 470 9.05 -14.29 -6.67
CA PHE A 470 10.39 -14.32 -7.22
C PHE A 470 11.19 -13.07 -6.86
N SER A 471 12.47 -13.23 -6.64
CA SER A 471 13.41 -12.12 -6.69
C SER A 471 13.65 -11.67 -8.14
N ASP A 472 14.24 -10.49 -8.35
CA ASP A 472 14.58 -9.99 -9.68
C ASP A 472 15.48 -10.99 -10.43
N HIS A 473 16.50 -11.54 -9.74
CA HIS A 473 17.39 -12.55 -10.29
C HIS A 473 16.68 -13.85 -10.64
N GLN A 474 15.78 -14.34 -9.78
CA GLN A 474 15.01 -15.56 -10.06
C GLN A 474 14.09 -15.39 -11.27
N ALA A 475 13.36 -14.27 -11.33
CA ALA A 475 12.48 -13.99 -12.46
C ALA A 475 13.25 -13.93 -13.78
N TYR A 476 14.41 -13.24 -13.78
CA TYR A 476 15.29 -13.19 -14.93
C TYR A 476 15.83 -14.57 -15.30
N ALA A 477 16.41 -15.32 -14.34
CA ALA A 477 17.00 -16.63 -14.59
C ALA A 477 15.99 -17.63 -15.16
N ILE A 478 14.81 -17.77 -14.54
CA ILE A 478 13.76 -18.68 -15.02
C ILE A 478 13.28 -18.24 -16.41
N SER A 479 13.17 -16.93 -16.67
CA SER A 479 12.83 -16.41 -18.00
C SER A 479 13.85 -16.85 -19.06
N GLN A 480 15.15 -16.78 -18.75
CA GLN A 480 16.21 -17.22 -19.67
C GLN A 480 16.19 -18.75 -19.89
N GLU A 481 15.98 -19.53 -18.84
CA GLU A 481 15.86 -20.99 -18.94
C GLU A 481 14.70 -21.42 -19.84
N LEU A 482 13.53 -20.78 -19.68
CA LEU A 482 12.35 -21.07 -20.50
C LEU A 482 12.57 -20.76 -21.99
N GLN A 483 13.54 -19.87 -22.31
CA GLN A 483 13.98 -19.56 -23.68
C GLN A 483 15.04 -20.51 -24.19
N GLY A 484 15.53 -21.44 -23.39
CA GLY A 484 16.60 -22.36 -23.74
C GLY A 484 17.99 -21.80 -23.49
N ASN A 485 18.13 -20.63 -22.92
CA ASN A 485 19.41 -20.05 -22.50
C ASN A 485 19.77 -20.66 -21.14
N LYS A 486 20.78 -21.54 -21.11
CA LYS A 486 21.22 -22.14 -19.85
C LYS A 486 21.93 -21.08 -19.01
N VAL A 487 21.25 -20.44 -18.11
CA VAL A 487 21.86 -19.71 -17.02
C VAL A 487 22.27 -20.75 -16.00
N GLY A 488 23.56 -20.90 -15.74
CA GLY A 488 24.09 -21.88 -14.80
C GLY A 488 23.39 -21.70 -13.44
N LEU A 489 22.41 -22.55 -13.21
CA LEU A 489 21.78 -22.70 -11.91
C LEU A 489 22.37 -23.95 -11.29
N LEU A 490 23.13 -23.71 -10.26
CA LEU A 490 23.09 -24.45 -9.00
C LEU A 490 24.18 -23.92 -8.13
#